data_06204dd8ea034ebdc6a8ebc14a8196fa
#
_entry.id   06204dd8ea034ebdc6a8ebc14a8196fa
#
_cell.length_a   1.000
_cell.length_b   1.000
_cell.length_c   1.000
_cell.angle_alpha   90.00
_cell.angle_beta   90.00
_cell.angle_gamma   90.00
#
_symmetry.space_group_name_H-M   'P 1'
#
loop_
_entity.id
_entity.type
_entity.pdbx_description
1 polymer ?
#
loop_
_entity_poly.entity_id
_entity_poly.type
_entity_poly.pdbx_seq_one_letter_code
_entity_poly.pdbx_strand_id
1 'polypeptide(L)'
;MLRAKNKLELDTVVEAVKALPTQAKLILLGVLLNEEIGNTKLTTGEVYGTYRDLCRKTGIAILTPRRVTDLVSELDMLGLVSATVKSFGRGGRTKQIRTNVPVLETKRILEKDEFLSELRGHRLQVQRTLFEPRP
;
A
#
# COMPACT_ATOMS: atom_id res chain seq x y z
N MET A 1 8.94 -27.92 5.36
CA MET A 1 7.51 -27.72 5.39
C MET A 1 7.12 -26.27 5.34
N LEU A 2 7.66 -25.46 6.25
CA LEU A 2 7.38 -24.02 6.19
C LEU A 2 7.83 -23.39 4.88
N ARG A 3 8.95 -23.83 4.33
CA ARG A 3 9.45 -23.30 3.06
C ARG A 3 8.51 -23.58 1.90
N ALA A 4 7.99 -24.81 1.82
CA ALA A 4 7.08 -25.16 0.74
C ALA A 4 5.79 -24.38 0.84
N LYS A 5 5.27 -24.24 2.05
CA LYS A 5 4.05 -23.47 2.28
C LYS A 5 4.25 -22.00 1.93
N ASN A 6 5.37 -21.41 2.34
CA ASN A 6 5.67 -20.02 2.05
C ASN A 6 5.82 -19.78 0.55
N LYS A 7 6.43 -20.74 -0.15
CA LYS A 7 6.57 -20.62 -1.60
C LYS A 7 5.22 -20.62 -2.31
N LEU A 8 4.32 -21.52 -1.89
CA LEU A 8 2.98 -21.56 -2.46
C LEU A 8 2.20 -20.27 -2.18
N GLU A 9 2.34 -19.75 -0.96
CA GLU A 9 1.69 -18.48 -0.61
C GLU A 9 2.24 -17.34 -1.46
N LEU A 10 3.54 -17.32 -1.69
CA LEU A 10 4.16 -16.30 -2.52
C LEU A 10 3.68 -16.39 -3.96
N ASP A 11 3.61 -17.59 -4.52
CA ASP A 11 3.10 -17.78 -5.88
C ASP A 11 1.65 -17.30 -5.99
N THR A 12 0.83 -17.57 -4.99
CA THR A 12 -0.55 -17.10 -4.94
C THR A 12 -0.60 -15.58 -4.89
N VAL A 13 0.25 -14.96 -4.09
CA VAL A 13 0.36 -13.50 -3.99
C VAL A 13 0.74 -12.91 -5.34
N VAL A 14 1.74 -13.49 -6.01
CA VAL A 14 2.20 -13.00 -7.32
C VAL A 14 1.03 -12.96 -8.30
N GLU A 15 0.29 -14.06 -8.39
CA GLU A 15 -0.84 -14.13 -9.32
C GLU A 15 -1.94 -13.13 -8.95
N ALA A 16 -2.26 -13.02 -7.66
CA ALA A 16 -3.28 -12.09 -7.20
C ALA A 16 -2.89 -10.64 -7.51
N VAL A 17 -1.65 -10.28 -7.24
CA VAL A 17 -1.16 -8.91 -7.47
C VAL A 17 -1.16 -8.57 -8.95
N LYS A 18 -0.69 -9.50 -9.79
CA LYS A 18 -0.66 -9.27 -11.24
C LYS A 18 -2.06 -9.06 -11.81
N ALA A 19 -3.06 -9.71 -11.22
CA ALA A 19 -4.43 -9.62 -11.69
C ALA A 19 -5.18 -8.36 -11.24
N LEU A 20 -4.59 -7.57 -10.34
CA LEU A 20 -5.26 -6.38 -9.83
C LEU A 20 -5.42 -5.32 -10.91
N PRO A 21 -6.54 -4.57 -10.89
CA PRO A 21 -6.64 -3.37 -11.72
C PRO A 21 -5.58 -2.34 -11.34
N THR A 22 -5.24 -1.46 -12.27
CA THR A 22 -4.21 -0.45 -12.06
C THR A 22 -4.43 0.38 -10.81
N GLN A 23 -5.66 0.81 -10.56
CA GLN A 23 -5.97 1.62 -9.38
C GLN A 23 -5.68 0.85 -8.08
N ALA A 24 -6.06 -0.42 -8.03
CA ALA A 24 -5.78 -1.26 -6.87
C ALA A 24 -4.28 -1.47 -6.69
N LYS A 25 -3.55 -1.64 -7.79
CA LYS A 25 -2.09 -1.75 -7.73
C LYS A 25 -1.45 -0.50 -7.13
N LEU A 26 -1.94 0.68 -7.51
CA LEU A 26 -1.43 1.93 -6.96
C LEU A 26 -1.70 2.05 -5.46
N ILE A 27 -2.88 1.64 -5.03
CA ILE A 27 -3.23 1.66 -3.62
C ILE A 27 -2.33 0.70 -2.84
N LEU A 28 -2.18 -0.52 -3.35
CA LEU A 28 -1.29 -1.50 -2.71
C LEU A 28 0.14 -0.97 -2.63
N LEU A 29 0.63 -0.40 -3.72
CA LEU A 29 1.97 0.19 -3.72
C LEU A 29 2.09 1.28 -2.65
N GLY A 30 1.06 2.10 -2.50
CA GLY A 30 1.05 3.13 -1.46
C GLY A 30 1.18 2.55 -0.05
N VAL A 31 0.52 1.43 0.20
CA VAL A 31 0.65 0.73 1.50
C VAL A 31 2.07 0.21 1.67
N LEU A 32 2.61 -0.44 0.64
CA LEU A 32 3.97 -0.99 0.70
C LEU A 32 5.03 0.09 0.94
N LEU A 33 4.90 1.22 0.25
CA LEU A 33 5.84 2.33 0.39
C LEU A 33 5.83 2.90 1.81
N ASN A 34 4.67 2.97 2.43
CA ASN A 34 4.57 3.42 3.82
C ASN A 34 5.23 2.42 4.78
N GLU A 35 5.00 1.13 4.55
CA GLU A 35 5.63 0.13 5.42
C GLU A 35 7.14 0.09 5.23
N GLU A 36 7.60 0.35 4.01
CA GLU A 36 9.03 0.38 3.72
C GLU A 36 9.77 1.42 4.57
N ILE A 37 9.12 2.54 4.87
CA ILE A 37 9.73 3.58 5.71
C ILE A 37 9.35 3.45 7.18
N GLY A 38 8.73 2.33 7.57
CA GLY A 38 8.45 2.04 8.98
C GLY A 38 7.13 2.57 9.49
N ASN A 39 6.24 3.04 8.63
CA ASN A 39 4.93 3.51 9.05
C ASN A 39 4.01 2.32 9.30
N THR A 40 3.98 1.85 10.54
CA THR A 40 3.23 0.67 10.92
C THR A 40 1.82 0.98 11.41
N LYS A 41 1.47 2.25 11.55
CA LYS A 41 0.14 2.69 11.98
C LYS A 41 -0.53 3.49 10.88
N LEU A 42 -0.48 2.95 9.69
CA LEU A 42 -0.99 3.60 8.50
C LEU A 42 -2.51 3.68 8.52
N THR A 43 -3.04 4.89 8.39
CA THR A 43 -4.49 5.10 8.36
C THR A 43 -4.99 5.15 6.93
N THR A 44 -6.29 4.99 6.76
CA THR A 44 -6.93 5.09 5.44
C THR A 44 -6.63 6.45 4.78
N GLY A 45 -6.67 7.53 5.58
CA GLY A 45 -6.37 8.87 5.04
C GLY A 45 -4.95 8.99 4.54
N GLU A 46 -4.00 8.38 5.25
CA GLU A 46 -2.61 8.39 4.81
C GLU A 46 -2.40 7.57 3.55
N VAL A 47 -3.10 6.43 3.45
CA VAL A 47 -3.08 5.64 2.21
C VAL A 47 -3.57 6.48 1.05
N TYR A 48 -4.68 7.19 1.24
CA TYR A 48 -5.24 8.03 0.20
C TYR A 48 -4.26 9.12 -0.23
N GLY A 49 -3.60 9.77 0.72
CA GLY A 49 -2.61 10.80 0.41
C GLY A 49 -1.46 10.27 -0.42
N THR A 50 -0.90 9.13 -0.03
CA THR A 50 0.18 8.50 -0.79
C THR A 50 -0.31 8.09 -2.19
N TYR A 51 -1.49 7.48 -2.26
CA TYR A 51 -2.07 7.09 -3.54
C TYR A 51 -2.23 8.29 -4.48
N ARG A 52 -2.71 9.42 -3.99
CA ARG A 52 -2.86 10.61 -4.82
C ARG A 52 -1.52 11.08 -5.39
N ASP A 53 -0.49 11.05 -4.55
CA ASP A 53 0.85 11.44 -5.02
C ASP A 53 1.35 10.50 -6.11
N LEU A 54 1.10 9.20 -5.97
CA LEU A 54 1.47 8.24 -6.99
C LEU A 54 0.69 8.45 -8.28
N CYS A 55 -0.59 8.80 -8.18
CA CYS A 55 -1.39 9.12 -9.36
C CYS A 55 -0.82 10.34 -10.10
N ARG A 56 -0.42 11.36 -9.35
CA ARG A 56 0.16 12.56 -9.96
C ARG A 56 1.45 12.25 -10.70
N LYS A 57 2.26 11.36 -10.14
CA LYS A 57 3.53 10.97 -10.77
C LYS A 57 3.34 10.13 -12.03
N THR A 58 2.26 9.38 -12.11
CA THR A 58 1.99 8.48 -13.23
C THR A 58 1.00 9.04 -14.25
N GLY A 59 0.33 10.14 -13.90
CA GLY A 59 -0.72 10.68 -14.77
C GLY A 59 -2.01 9.89 -14.73
N ILE A 60 -2.15 8.96 -13.79
CA ILE A 60 -3.36 8.15 -13.66
C ILE A 60 -4.41 8.95 -12.88
N ALA A 61 -5.67 8.87 -13.32
CA ALA A 61 -6.76 9.62 -12.72
C ALA A 61 -6.98 9.25 -11.25
N ILE A 62 -7.19 10.26 -10.41
CA ILE A 62 -7.38 10.08 -8.98
C ILE A 62 -8.84 9.75 -8.69
N LEU A 63 -9.06 8.62 -8.04
CA LEU A 63 -10.40 8.23 -7.59
C LEU A 63 -10.76 8.98 -6.30
N THR A 64 -12.05 9.00 -5.99
CA THR A 64 -12.53 9.60 -4.75
C THR A 64 -12.07 8.81 -3.53
N PRO A 65 -12.04 9.42 -2.34
CA PRO A 65 -11.70 8.68 -1.12
C PRO A 65 -12.60 7.46 -0.88
N ARG A 66 -13.87 7.58 -1.21
CA ARG A 66 -14.81 6.47 -1.05
C ARG A 66 -14.45 5.29 -1.94
N ARG A 67 -14.11 5.57 -3.21
CA ARG A 67 -13.71 4.52 -4.14
C ARG A 67 -12.42 3.85 -3.68
N VAL A 68 -11.50 4.64 -3.16
CA VAL A 68 -10.24 4.09 -2.63
C VAL A 68 -10.51 3.21 -1.42
N THR A 69 -11.41 3.63 -0.52
CA THR A 69 -11.80 2.81 0.62
C THR A 69 -12.41 1.48 0.17
N ASP A 70 -13.24 1.52 -0.87
CA ASP A 70 -13.81 0.28 -1.42
C ASP A 70 -12.73 -0.64 -1.95
N LEU A 71 -11.73 -0.10 -2.64
CA LEU A 71 -10.62 -0.89 -3.16
C LEU A 71 -9.74 -1.45 -2.05
N VAL A 72 -9.54 -0.70 -0.97
CA VAL A 72 -8.84 -1.21 0.21
C VAL A 72 -9.59 -2.42 0.78
N SER A 73 -10.92 -2.33 0.84
CA SER A 73 -11.73 -3.46 1.31
C SER A 73 -11.58 -4.68 0.40
N GLU A 74 -11.50 -4.47 -0.90
CA GLU A 74 -11.26 -5.57 -1.83
C GLU A 74 -9.89 -6.20 -1.62
N LEU A 75 -8.86 -5.39 -1.38
CA LEU A 75 -7.52 -5.91 -1.09
C LEU A 75 -7.51 -6.71 0.21
N ASP A 76 -8.30 -6.27 1.20
CA ASP A 76 -8.46 -7.01 2.45
C ASP A 76 -9.14 -8.36 2.19
N MET A 77 -10.19 -8.37 1.40
CA MET A 77 -10.89 -9.61 1.05
C MET A 77 -9.99 -10.59 0.32
N LEU A 78 -9.07 -10.09 -0.48
CA LEU A 78 -8.09 -10.92 -1.19
C LEU A 78 -6.94 -11.38 -0.29
N GLY A 79 -6.90 -10.89 0.95
CA GLY A 79 -5.85 -11.27 1.88
C GLY A 79 -4.52 -10.54 1.67
N LEU A 80 -4.50 -9.53 0.80
CA LEU A 80 -3.26 -8.80 0.49
C LEU A 80 -2.94 -7.74 1.53
N VAL A 81 -3.97 -7.17 2.14
CA VAL A 81 -3.82 -6.24 3.27
C VAL A 81 -4.78 -6.62 4.38
N SER A 82 -4.57 -6.07 5.55
CA SER A 82 -5.51 -6.15 6.67
C SER A 82 -5.93 -4.75 7.03
N ALA A 83 -7.24 -4.52 7.06
CA ALA A 83 -7.82 -3.25 7.48
C ALA A 83 -8.55 -3.48 8.79
N THR A 84 -7.99 -2.95 9.87
CA THR A 84 -8.52 -3.18 11.22
C THR A 84 -9.04 -1.88 11.80
N VAL A 85 -10.27 -1.91 12.31
CA VAL A 85 -10.83 -0.74 12.97
C VAL A 85 -10.17 -0.56 14.33
N LYS A 86 -9.65 0.63 14.57
CA LYS A 86 -9.08 0.99 15.86
C LYS A 86 -9.90 2.11 16.47
N SER A 87 -10.07 2.03 17.79
CA SER A 87 -10.73 3.08 18.54
C SER A 87 -9.67 3.93 19.24
N PHE A 88 -9.75 5.24 19.06
CA PHE A 88 -8.80 6.18 19.64
C PHE A 88 -9.53 7.11 20.60
N GLY A 89 -10.17 6.52 21.64
CA GLY A 89 -10.88 7.29 22.63
C GLY A 89 -12.03 8.11 22.06
N ARG A 90 -12.09 9.38 22.40
CA ARG A 90 -13.19 10.25 21.95
C ARG A 90 -13.14 10.58 20.47
N GLY A 91 -12.00 10.37 19.85
CA GLY A 91 -11.82 10.72 18.45
C GLY A 91 -12.54 9.82 17.46
N GLY A 92 -13.22 8.81 17.95
CA GLY A 92 -13.94 7.90 17.11
C GLY A 92 -13.07 6.78 16.57
N ARG A 93 -13.48 6.28 15.43
CA ARG A 93 -12.87 5.10 14.85
C ARG A 93 -12.12 5.44 13.58
N THR A 94 -10.99 4.77 13.39
CA THR A 94 -10.28 4.84 12.12
C THR A 94 -9.76 3.45 11.81
N LYS A 95 -9.51 3.18 10.53
CA LYS A 95 -8.94 1.90 10.11
C LYS A 95 -7.44 2.05 10.03
N GLN A 96 -6.75 1.03 10.52
CA GLN A 96 -5.32 0.88 10.29
C GLN A 96 -5.12 -0.16 9.21
N ILE A 97 -4.26 0.14 8.27
CA ILE A 97 -4.00 -0.70 7.11
C ILE A 97 -2.59 -1.27 7.23
N ARG A 98 -2.46 -2.57 7.04
CA ARG A 98 -1.16 -3.25 7.01
C ARG A 98 -1.14 -4.22 5.86
N THR A 99 0.04 -4.39 5.27
CA THR A 99 0.17 -5.41 4.24
C THR A 99 0.39 -6.78 4.87
N ASN A 100 -0.13 -7.80 4.20
CA ASN A 100 0.09 -9.21 4.57
C ASN A 100 1.04 -9.89 3.61
N VAL A 101 1.67 -9.12 2.73
CA VAL A 101 2.54 -9.66 1.69
C VAL A 101 3.97 -9.19 1.90
N PRO A 102 4.97 -9.90 1.35
CA PRO A 102 6.36 -9.44 1.44
C PRO A 102 6.52 -8.11 0.71
N VAL A 103 7.05 -7.12 1.41
CA VAL A 103 7.11 -5.76 0.87
C VAL A 103 7.97 -5.66 -0.37
N LEU A 104 9.22 -6.12 -0.30
CA LEU A 104 10.16 -5.95 -1.40
C LEU A 104 9.76 -6.75 -2.63
N GLU A 105 9.38 -8.00 -2.44
CA GLU A 105 9.00 -8.87 -3.55
C GLU A 105 7.75 -8.35 -4.25
N THR A 106 6.75 -7.93 -3.48
CA THR A 106 5.50 -7.43 -4.04
C THR A 106 5.73 -6.09 -4.75
N LYS A 107 6.57 -5.23 -4.17
CA LYS A 107 6.92 -3.97 -4.80
C LYS A 107 7.55 -4.22 -6.18
N ARG A 108 8.45 -5.19 -6.30
CA ARG A 108 9.07 -5.54 -7.57
C ARG A 108 8.05 -5.99 -8.61
N ILE A 109 7.06 -6.77 -8.19
CA ILE A 109 5.99 -7.21 -9.09
C ILE A 109 5.23 -5.99 -9.61
N LEU A 110 4.87 -5.07 -8.73
CA LEU A 110 4.13 -3.87 -9.11
C LEU A 110 4.96 -2.98 -10.04
N GLU A 111 6.25 -2.86 -9.79
CA GLU A 111 7.14 -2.02 -10.61
C GLU A 111 7.29 -2.53 -12.05
N LYS A 112 6.95 -3.79 -12.30
CA LYS A 112 6.99 -4.35 -13.66
C LYS A 112 5.76 -3.99 -14.47
N ASP A 113 4.73 -3.46 -13.85
CA ASP A 113 3.54 -2.99 -14.57
C ASP A 113 3.93 -1.76 -15.40
N GLU A 114 3.57 -1.75 -16.68
CA GLU A 114 3.98 -0.65 -17.55
C GLU A 114 3.37 0.70 -17.16
N PHE A 115 2.16 0.68 -16.58
CA PHE A 115 1.52 1.91 -16.13
C PHE A 115 2.18 2.48 -14.87
N LEU A 116 2.96 1.67 -14.18
CA LEU A 116 3.65 2.05 -12.95
C LEU A 116 5.15 2.18 -13.14
N SER A 117 5.63 2.14 -14.38
CA SER A 117 7.07 2.14 -14.66
C SER A 117 7.80 3.37 -14.14
N GLU A 118 7.10 4.51 -14.08
CA GLU A 118 7.68 5.75 -13.55
C GLU A 118 7.95 5.68 -12.06
N LEU A 119 7.38 4.70 -11.38
CA LEU A 119 7.52 4.55 -9.94
C LEU A 119 8.60 3.54 -9.55
N ARG A 120 9.35 3.03 -10.51
CA ARG A 120 10.42 2.07 -10.20
C ARG A 120 11.44 2.69 -9.26
N GLY A 121 11.71 1.96 -8.18
CA GLY A 121 12.65 2.44 -7.18
C GLY A 121 12.17 3.60 -6.36
N HIS A 122 10.92 4.03 -6.55
CA HIS A 122 10.37 5.12 -5.78
C HIS A 122 10.29 4.76 -4.31
N ARG A 123 10.65 5.70 -3.46
CA ARG A 123 10.54 5.57 -2.02
C ARG A 123 9.96 6.86 -1.45
N LEU A 124 9.15 6.71 -0.40
CA LEU A 124 8.65 7.87 0.31
C LEU A 124 9.77 8.46 1.15
N GLN A 125 9.75 9.78 1.28
CA GLN A 125 10.69 10.45 2.14
C GLN A 125 10.19 10.38 3.58
N VAL A 126 11.09 10.04 4.50
CA VAL A 126 10.78 10.12 5.91
C VAL A 126 10.62 11.58 6.27
N GLN A 127 9.55 11.90 6.99
CA GLN A 127 9.30 13.26 7.37
C GLN A 127 10.27 13.69 8.45
N ARG A 128 11.17 14.60 8.11
CA ARG A 128 12.24 15.03 8.98
C ARG A 128 12.01 16.37 9.64
N THR A 129 11.19 17.19 9.01
CA THR A 129 11.03 18.58 9.41
C THR A 129 10.53 18.78 10.82
N LEU A 130 9.84 17.79 11.38
CA LEU A 130 9.29 17.90 12.73
C LEU A 130 10.21 17.36 13.82
N PHE A 131 11.12 16.47 13.48
CA PHE A 131 11.85 15.70 14.47
C PHE A 131 13.35 15.82 14.40
N GLU A 132 13.87 16.27 13.29
CA GLU A 132 15.31 16.38 13.15
C GLU A 132 15.77 17.83 13.30
N PRO A 133 16.81 18.05 14.10
CA PRO A 133 17.37 19.38 14.17
C PRO A 133 17.97 19.75 12.82
N ARG A 134 17.81 21.00 12.46
CA ARG A 134 18.37 21.48 11.22
C ARG A 134 19.87 21.65 11.37
N PRO A 135 20.65 21.26 10.38
CA PRO A 135 22.07 21.52 10.41
C PRO A 135 22.38 23.02 10.38
#